data_7e6cb44f52d4f64581ee6677419f0bf1
#
_entry.id   7e6cb44f52d4f64581ee6677419f0bf1
#
_cell.length_a   1.000
_cell.length_b   1.000
_cell.length_c   1.000
_cell.angle_alpha   90.00
_cell.angle_beta   90.00
_cell.angle_gamma   90.00
#
_symmetry.space_group_name_H-M   'P 1'
#
loop_
_entity.id
_entity.type
_entity.pdbx_description
1 polymer ?
#
loop_
_entity_poly.entity_id
_entity_poly.type
_entity_poly.pdbx_seq_one_letter_code
_entity_poly.pdbx_strand_id
1 'polypeptide(L)'
;MEIIKYDRSRHFDIPKYFYFEAMNSTVGGKNTFNYRIDPRTDKEKDPPENKLRVQIWYGLMCSDLAEMLFESEFEHTFEGYKDMIYWLDEQYDDYAVKVKSGEVEGRRTFREDLD
;
A
#
# COMPACT_ATOMS: atom_id res chain seq x y z
N MET A 1 19.14 3.97 17.16
CA MET A 1 19.59 3.34 15.91
C MET A 1 18.82 3.94 14.74
N GLU A 2 19.52 4.31 13.71
CA GLU A 2 18.91 4.90 12.53
C GLU A 2 18.35 3.81 11.63
N ILE A 3 17.13 4.01 11.11
CA ILE A 3 16.51 3.07 10.20
C ILE A 3 16.85 3.50 8.77
N ILE A 4 17.42 2.57 8.00
CA ILE A 4 17.73 2.81 6.59
C ILE A 4 16.53 2.42 5.76
N LYS A 5 16.00 3.37 4.99
CA LYS A 5 14.86 3.14 4.10
C LYS A 5 15.34 3.11 2.66
N TYR A 6 14.87 2.13 1.93
CA TYR A 6 15.30 1.90 0.54
C TYR A 6 14.18 2.29 -0.41
N ASP A 7 14.54 2.48 -1.68
CA ASP A 7 13.58 2.77 -2.74
C ASP A 7 13.03 1.48 -3.39
N ARG A 8 13.10 0.39 -2.65
CA ARG A 8 12.63 -0.92 -3.14
C ARG A 8 11.90 -1.65 -2.01
N SER A 9 10.71 -2.15 -2.34
CA SER A 9 9.93 -2.95 -1.39
C SER A 9 10.51 -4.35 -1.27
N ARG A 10 10.43 -4.93 -0.05
CA ARG A 10 10.82 -6.32 0.19
C ARG A 10 9.75 -7.29 -0.31
N HIS A 11 8.51 -6.86 -0.37
CA HIS A 11 7.37 -7.74 -0.63
C HIS A 11 6.69 -7.49 -1.96
N PHE A 12 6.83 -6.28 -2.53
CA PHE A 12 6.05 -5.88 -3.69
C PHE A 12 6.94 -5.31 -4.79
N ASP A 13 6.46 -5.42 -6.01
CA ASP A 13 7.10 -4.80 -7.17
C ASP A 13 6.43 -3.45 -7.40
N ILE A 14 6.90 -2.45 -6.66
CA ILE A 14 6.33 -1.10 -6.70
C ILE A 14 7.03 -0.29 -7.78
N PRO A 15 6.27 0.46 -8.61
CA PRO A 15 6.89 1.33 -9.60
C PRO A 15 7.87 2.30 -8.98
N LYS A 16 8.87 2.72 -9.73
CA LYS A 16 9.86 3.71 -9.30
C LYS A 16 9.20 5.06 -9.05
N TYR A 17 9.86 5.90 -8.30
CA TYR A 17 9.30 7.18 -7.89
C TYR A 17 8.85 8.05 -9.08
N PHE A 18 9.58 8.03 -10.20
CA PHE A 18 9.21 8.86 -11.36
C PHE A 18 7.81 8.53 -11.89
N TYR A 19 7.34 7.29 -11.69
CA TYR A 19 5.99 6.89 -12.08
C TYR A 19 4.95 7.74 -11.33
N PHE A 20 5.18 7.96 -10.04
CA PHE A 20 4.27 8.74 -9.19
C PHE A 20 4.46 10.25 -9.40
N GLU A 21 5.65 10.69 -9.79
CA GLU A 21 5.87 12.08 -10.16
C GLU A 21 4.99 12.49 -11.33
N ALA A 22 4.67 11.56 -12.21
CA ALA A 22 3.75 11.78 -13.32
C ALA A 22 2.29 11.68 -12.90
N MET A 23 2.01 11.60 -11.60
CA MET A 23 0.67 11.53 -11.01
C MET A 23 -0.10 10.27 -11.39
N ASN A 24 0.61 9.18 -11.63
CA ASN A 24 0.00 7.88 -11.90
C ASN A 24 -0.29 7.14 -10.60
N SER A 25 -1.40 6.42 -10.56
CA SER A 25 -1.78 5.56 -9.44
C SER A 25 -1.39 4.12 -9.73
N THR A 26 -1.26 3.31 -8.69
CA THR A 26 -1.05 1.88 -8.86
C THR A 26 -1.85 1.10 -7.82
N VAL A 27 -2.23 -0.12 -8.19
CA VAL A 27 -2.91 -1.06 -7.30
C VAL A 27 -2.14 -2.36 -7.39
N GLY A 28 -1.95 -3.01 -6.26
CA GLY A 28 -1.25 -4.28 -6.22
C GLY A 28 -1.61 -5.05 -4.97
N GLY A 29 -0.93 -6.17 -4.78
CA GLY A 29 -1.16 -6.97 -3.60
C GLY A 29 -0.44 -8.30 -3.65
N LYS A 30 -0.61 -9.04 -2.57
CA LYS A 30 -0.05 -10.37 -2.42
C LYS A 30 -0.95 -11.15 -1.48
N ASN A 31 -1.36 -12.35 -1.90
CA ASN A 31 -2.35 -13.15 -1.16
C ASN A 31 -3.65 -12.34 -1.02
N THR A 32 -4.14 -12.13 0.19
CA THR A 32 -5.34 -11.31 0.41
C THR A 32 -5.02 -9.89 0.87
N PHE A 33 -3.74 -9.53 0.91
CA PHE A 33 -3.31 -8.16 1.22
C PHE A 33 -3.32 -7.35 -0.07
N ASN A 34 -4.02 -6.23 -0.06
CA ASN A 34 -4.14 -5.35 -1.24
C ASN A 34 -3.79 -3.93 -0.86
N TYR A 35 -3.22 -3.19 -1.82
CA TYR A 35 -2.90 -1.79 -1.60
C TYR A 35 -3.20 -0.97 -2.85
N ARG A 36 -3.43 0.32 -2.64
CA ARG A 36 -3.54 1.30 -3.70
C ARG A 36 -2.68 2.50 -3.31
N ILE A 37 -1.83 2.95 -4.21
CA ILE A 37 -0.99 4.13 -4.04
C ILE A 37 -1.49 5.17 -5.04
N ASP A 38 -1.86 6.34 -4.53
CA ASP A 38 -2.58 7.34 -5.31
C ASP A 38 -2.00 8.72 -5.01
N PRO A 39 -1.30 9.35 -5.98
CA PRO A 39 -0.85 10.74 -5.79
C PRO A 39 -2.06 11.67 -5.68
N ARG A 40 -2.04 12.54 -4.67
CA ARG A 40 -3.13 13.47 -4.41
C ARG A 40 -2.58 14.87 -4.24
N THR A 41 -3.37 15.86 -4.67
CA THR A 41 -3.02 17.26 -4.48
C THR A 41 -4.04 17.89 -3.53
N ASP A 42 -3.54 18.47 -2.46
CA ASP A 42 -4.37 19.25 -1.55
C ASP A 42 -4.42 20.69 -2.07
N LYS A 43 -5.50 21.01 -2.75
CA LYS A 43 -5.68 22.33 -3.36
C LYS A 43 -6.09 23.40 -2.37
N GLU A 44 -6.51 23.00 -1.17
CA GLU A 44 -6.90 23.95 -0.13
C GLU A 44 -5.70 24.62 0.52
N LYS A 45 -4.54 24.03 0.37
CA LYS A 45 -3.29 24.61 0.88
C LYS A 45 -2.71 25.60 -0.12
N ASP A 46 -2.06 26.63 0.37
CA ASP A 46 -1.44 27.66 -0.46
C ASP A 46 0.04 27.76 -0.07
N PRO A 47 0.96 27.26 -0.91
CA PRO A 47 0.74 26.63 -2.22
C PRO A 47 0.12 25.24 -2.08
N PRO A 48 -0.51 24.71 -3.14
CA PRO A 48 -1.04 23.37 -3.11
C PRO A 48 0.02 22.33 -2.75
N GLU A 49 -0.37 21.35 -1.97
CA GLU A 49 0.56 20.34 -1.46
C GLU A 49 0.25 18.98 -2.06
N ASN A 50 1.27 18.30 -2.57
CA ASN A 50 1.11 16.97 -3.14
C ASN A 50 1.47 15.92 -2.10
N LYS A 51 0.68 14.85 -2.06
CA LYS A 51 0.88 13.72 -1.16
C LYS A 51 0.75 12.41 -1.92
N LEU A 52 1.39 11.37 -1.37
CA LEU A 52 1.18 9.99 -1.82
C LEU A 52 0.25 9.34 -0.81
N ARG A 53 -0.96 9.02 -1.23
CA ARG A 53 -1.94 8.36 -0.36
C ARG A 53 -1.87 6.86 -0.58
N VAL A 54 -1.81 6.08 0.50
CA VAL A 54 -1.81 4.63 0.43
C VAL A 54 -3.01 4.11 1.21
N GLN A 55 -3.76 3.22 0.57
CA GLN A 55 -4.90 2.54 1.18
C GLN A 55 -4.66 1.04 1.15
N ILE A 56 -5.04 0.36 2.23
CA ILE A 56 -4.84 -1.08 2.38
C ILE A 56 -6.15 -1.74 2.77
N TRP A 57 -6.47 -2.85 2.13
CA TRP A 57 -7.62 -3.68 2.47
C TRP A 57 -7.26 -5.15 2.27
N TYR A 58 -8.01 -6.02 2.93
CA TYR A 58 -7.80 -7.46 2.80
C TYR A 58 -8.98 -8.08 2.07
N GLY A 59 -8.71 -9.19 1.37
CA GLY A 59 -9.75 -9.95 0.70
C GLY A 59 -9.64 -9.87 -0.81
N LEU A 60 -10.70 -10.30 -1.48
CA LEU A 60 -10.69 -10.40 -2.95
C LEU A 60 -11.43 -9.25 -3.64
N MET A 61 -12.05 -8.35 -2.87
CA MET A 61 -12.82 -7.25 -3.45
C MET A 61 -11.91 -6.15 -3.97
N CYS A 62 -12.38 -5.42 -4.97
CA CYS A 62 -11.67 -4.26 -5.48
C CYS A 62 -11.78 -3.09 -4.50
N SER A 63 -10.95 -2.07 -4.70
CA SER A 63 -10.88 -0.95 -3.76
C SER A 63 -12.19 -0.19 -3.61
N ASP A 64 -13.05 -0.21 -4.63
CA ASP A 64 -14.33 0.51 -4.57
C ASP A 64 -15.36 -0.20 -3.70
N LEU A 65 -15.22 -1.51 -3.54
CA LEU A 65 -16.19 -2.34 -2.80
C LEU A 65 -15.67 -2.77 -1.44
N ALA A 66 -14.37 -2.68 -1.21
CA ALA A 66 -13.75 -3.15 0.01
C ALA A 66 -13.76 -2.08 1.09
N GLU A 67 -13.82 -2.54 2.34
CA GLU A 67 -13.65 -1.64 3.47
C GLU A 67 -12.15 -1.38 3.66
N MET A 68 -11.78 -0.10 3.69
CA MET A 68 -10.39 0.27 3.89
C MET A 68 -10.01 0.07 5.35
N LEU A 69 -8.98 -0.73 5.59
CA LEU A 69 -8.51 -1.04 6.93
C LEU A 69 -7.46 -0.05 7.41
N PHE A 70 -6.59 0.37 6.51
CA PHE A 70 -5.51 1.30 6.84
C PHE A 70 -5.35 2.32 5.72
N GLU A 71 -5.04 3.54 6.10
CA GLU A 71 -4.77 4.60 5.14
C GLU A 71 -3.70 5.51 5.74
N SER A 72 -2.76 5.94 4.93
CA SER A 72 -1.74 6.89 5.34
C SER A 72 -1.32 7.75 4.17
N GLU A 73 -0.79 8.93 4.47
CA GLU A 73 -0.27 9.84 3.46
C GLU A 73 1.20 10.12 3.73
N PHE A 74 1.95 10.28 2.66
CA PHE A 74 3.38 10.57 2.70
C PHE A 74 3.67 11.74 1.79
N GLU A 75 4.76 12.44 2.03
CA GLU A 75 5.15 13.54 1.15
C GLU A 75 5.42 13.01 -0.26
N HIS A 76 5.02 13.77 -1.25
CA HIS A 76 5.27 13.43 -2.66
C HIS A 76 6.68 13.86 -3.03
N THR A 77 7.67 13.25 -2.39
CA THR A 77 9.09 13.45 -2.62
C THR A 77 9.76 12.09 -2.65
N PHE A 78 11.00 12.02 -3.09
CA PHE A 78 11.74 10.76 -3.08
C PHE A 78 11.87 10.21 -1.64
N GLU A 79 12.10 11.08 -0.67
CA GLU A 79 12.17 10.66 0.73
C GLU A 79 10.82 10.13 1.22
N GLY A 80 9.73 10.83 0.90
CA GLY A 80 8.38 10.37 1.24
C GLY A 80 8.04 9.05 0.57
N TYR A 81 8.50 8.86 -0.65
CA TYR A 81 8.35 7.60 -1.38
C TYR A 81 9.01 6.44 -0.63
N LYS A 82 10.23 6.64 -0.14
CA LYS A 82 10.92 5.61 0.65
C LYS A 82 10.22 5.33 1.97
N ASP A 83 9.70 6.38 2.61
CA ASP A 83 8.91 6.21 3.84
C ASP A 83 7.66 5.38 3.58
N MET A 84 7.00 5.64 2.46
CA MET A 84 5.82 4.90 2.04
C MET A 84 6.13 3.41 1.84
N ILE A 85 7.23 3.11 1.14
CA ILE A 85 7.63 1.72 0.89
C ILE A 85 7.90 1.01 2.22
N TYR A 86 8.62 1.66 3.12
CA TYR A 86 8.92 1.10 4.42
C TYR A 86 7.64 0.80 5.20
N TRP A 87 6.72 1.76 5.25
CA TRP A 87 5.44 1.60 5.93
C TRP A 87 4.62 0.45 5.34
N LEU A 88 4.57 0.38 4.01
CA LEU A 88 3.81 -0.67 3.32
C LEU A 88 4.37 -2.05 3.63
N ASP A 89 5.70 -2.19 3.63
CA ASP A 89 6.34 -3.46 3.98
C ASP A 89 6.04 -3.85 5.42
N GLU A 90 6.03 -2.90 6.35
CA GLU A 90 5.69 -3.17 7.74
C GLU A 90 4.23 -3.61 7.88
N GLN A 91 3.33 -2.99 7.12
CA GLN A 91 1.91 -3.38 7.13
C GLN A 91 1.74 -4.81 6.62
N TYR A 92 2.52 -5.19 5.62
CA TYR A 92 2.48 -6.56 5.13
C TYR A 92 3.04 -7.54 6.17
N ASP A 93 4.10 -7.16 6.88
CA ASP A 93 4.66 -8.00 7.95
C ASP A 93 3.62 -8.23 9.05
N ASP A 94 2.87 -7.20 9.44
CA ASP A 94 1.80 -7.33 10.42
C ASP A 94 0.67 -8.24 9.90
N TYR A 95 0.32 -8.08 8.64
CA TYR A 95 -0.67 -8.93 7.99
C TYR A 95 -0.21 -10.40 8.02
N ALA A 96 1.06 -10.67 7.72
CA ALA A 96 1.58 -12.04 7.72
C ALA A 96 1.47 -12.68 9.10
N VAL A 97 1.68 -11.91 10.17
CA VAL A 97 1.50 -12.39 11.53
C VAL A 97 0.02 -12.74 11.78
N LYS A 98 -0.90 -11.91 11.31
CA LYS A 98 -2.34 -12.15 11.46
C LYS A 98 -2.79 -13.39 10.70
N VAL A 99 -2.22 -13.62 9.52
CA VAL A 99 -2.51 -14.84 8.76
C VAL A 99 -2.01 -16.07 9.51
N LYS A 100 -0.80 -15.99 10.04
CA LYS A 100 -0.20 -17.10 10.77
C LYS A 100 -0.98 -17.44 12.05
N SER A 101 -1.56 -16.44 12.70
CA SER A 101 -2.37 -16.63 13.90
C SER A 101 -3.81 -17.06 13.61
N GLY A 102 -4.22 -17.02 12.34
CA GLY A 102 -5.57 -17.39 11.95
C GLY A 102 -6.59 -16.25 11.98
N GLU A 103 -6.16 -15.03 12.32
CA GLU A 103 -7.06 -13.87 12.33
C GLU A 103 -7.52 -13.47 10.94
N VAL A 104 -6.68 -13.70 9.93
CA VAL A 104 -6.94 -13.28 8.56
C VAL A 104 -6.72 -14.46 7.63
N GLU A 105 -7.62 -14.64 6.68
CA GLU A 105 -7.44 -15.64 5.63
C GLU A 105 -6.39 -15.14 4.65
N GLY A 106 -5.29 -15.89 4.53
CA GLY A 106 -4.16 -15.47 3.71
C GLY A 106 -4.17 -16.02 2.30
N ARG A 107 -5.07 -16.96 2.00
CA ARG A 107 -5.13 -17.55 0.67
C ARG A 107 -6.20 -16.87 -0.17
N ARG A 108 -5.85 -16.60 -1.43
CA ARG A 108 -6.85 -16.20 -2.41
C ARG A 108 -7.61 -17.45 -2.80
N THR A 109 -8.74 -17.68 -2.13
CA THR A 109 -9.57 -18.83 -2.39
C THR A 109 -10.67 -18.45 -3.35
N PHE A 110 -10.84 -19.26 -4.37
CA PHE A 110 -11.98 -19.18 -5.27
C PHE A 110 -12.91 -20.33 -4.94
N ARG A 111 -14.11 -20.28 -5.44
CA ARG A 111 -15.12 -21.28 -5.07
C ARG A 111 -14.69 -22.72 -5.36
N GLU A 112 -13.85 -22.94 -6.33
CA GLU A 112 -13.32 -24.26 -6.65
C GLU A 112 -12.43 -24.79 -5.53
N ASP A 113 -11.88 -23.92 -4.71
CA ASP A 113 -11.07 -24.31 -3.57
C ASP A 113 -11.94 -24.76 -2.39
N LEU A 114 -13.24 -24.63 -2.54
CA LEU A 114 -14.18 -24.98 -1.48
C LEU A 114 -14.60 -26.44 -1.52
N ASP A 115 -14.17 -27.16 -2.49
CA ASP A 115 -14.51 -28.57 -2.66
C ASP A 115 -13.92 -29.47 -1.60
#